data_3e9698a13f34092e9e1103a897a8ad7f
#
_entry.id   3e9698a13f34092e9e1103a897a8ad7f
#
_cell.length_a   1.000
_cell.length_b   1.000
_cell.length_c   1.000
_cell.angle_alpha   90.00
_cell.angle_beta   90.00
_cell.angle_gamma   90.00
#
_symmetry.space_group_name_H-M   'P 1'
#
loop_
_entity.id
_entity.type
_entity.pdbx_description
1 polymer ?
#
loop_
_entity_poly.entity_id
_entity_poly.type
_entity_poly.pdbx_seq_one_letter_code
_entity_poly.pdbx_strand_id
1 'polypeptide(L)'
;MSKAPLSILLVEDHQGIARQVLDFLDGLGWQTDHAGTGALGVELATRNPYDVVLLDLNLPDIDGLQVCRAIKAAAPSNVPILMLTARDSYEDKARGFRDGADDYLTKPFDLREVALRCVALARRQQLHVHQEMRVGPFTLQTRAGRALYRDAPLPLTQTGFKILLLLCREHPHAVSRSALLQALWGSQPPDSDALKSHIYALRKQLELLGAAGVLVTIPQLGYRLAFDGAAGDG
;
A
#
# COMPACT_ATOMS: atom_id res chain seq x y z
N MET A 1 -23.34 -3.18 5.58
CA MET A 1 -21.94 -3.60 5.80
C MET A 1 -21.26 -2.44 6.52
N SER A 2 -20.97 -2.58 7.80
CA SER A 2 -20.29 -1.55 8.61
C SER A 2 -18.88 -1.37 8.03
N LYS A 3 -18.59 -0.17 7.54
CA LYS A 3 -17.27 0.19 7.03
C LYS A 3 -16.36 0.35 8.25
N ALA A 4 -15.17 -0.27 8.24
CA ALA A 4 -14.22 -0.07 9.32
C ALA A 4 -13.93 1.43 9.51
N PRO A 5 -13.81 1.92 10.77
CA PRO A 5 -13.48 3.30 11.05
C PRO A 5 -12.13 3.65 10.41
N LEU A 6 -12.01 4.85 9.84
CA LEU A 6 -10.74 5.34 9.30
C LEU A 6 -9.88 5.93 10.42
N SER A 7 -8.55 5.80 10.27
CA SER A 7 -7.56 6.47 11.12
C SER A 7 -7.01 7.69 10.37
N ILE A 8 -7.23 8.88 10.91
CA ILE A 8 -6.91 10.16 10.27
C ILE A 8 -5.92 10.96 11.12
N LEU A 9 -4.87 11.49 10.51
CA LEU A 9 -4.04 12.52 11.11
C LEU A 9 -4.45 13.88 10.55
N LEU A 10 -4.80 14.83 11.42
CA LEU A 10 -5.03 16.23 11.07
C LEU A 10 -3.81 17.08 11.48
N VAL A 11 -3.21 17.77 10.50
CA VAL A 11 -2.13 18.74 10.73
C VAL A 11 -2.66 20.13 10.41
N GLU A 12 -3.03 20.89 11.44
CA GLU A 12 -3.72 22.20 11.36
C GLU A 12 -3.41 22.98 12.62
N ASP A 13 -2.88 24.20 12.51
CA ASP A 13 -2.51 25.04 13.65
C ASP A 13 -3.70 25.85 14.19
N HIS A 14 -4.69 26.15 13.33
CA HIS A 14 -5.87 26.92 13.74
C HIS A 14 -6.82 26.07 14.56
N GLN A 15 -6.81 26.25 15.90
CA GLN A 15 -7.58 25.44 16.85
C GLN A 15 -9.08 25.36 16.55
N GLY A 16 -9.68 26.47 16.05
CA GLY A 16 -11.10 26.50 15.69
C GLY A 16 -11.45 25.56 14.54
N ILE A 17 -10.62 25.54 13.48
CA ILE A 17 -10.78 24.64 12.33
C ILE A 17 -10.49 23.21 12.75
N ALA A 18 -9.38 22.99 13.47
CA ALA A 18 -9.01 21.67 13.96
C ALA A 18 -10.15 21.04 14.78
N ARG A 19 -10.70 21.77 15.74
CA ARG A 19 -11.81 21.28 16.57
C ARG A 19 -13.04 20.91 15.75
N GLN A 20 -13.45 21.76 14.81
CA GLN A 20 -14.61 21.47 13.95
C GLN A 20 -14.41 20.22 13.11
N VAL A 21 -13.22 20.02 12.54
CA VAL A 21 -12.90 18.84 11.75
C VAL A 21 -12.89 17.60 12.63
N LEU A 22 -12.20 17.63 13.78
CA LEU A 22 -12.11 16.51 14.70
C LEU A 22 -13.48 16.09 15.23
N ASP A 23 -14.26 17.04 15.77
CA ASP A 23 -15.62 16.77 16.29
C ASP A 23 -16.53 16.13 15.22
N PHE A 24 -16.40 16.56 13.97
CA PHE A 24 -17.17 15.99 12.87
C PHE A 24 -16.72 14.56 12.52
N LEU A 25 -15.41 14.31 12.41
CA LEU A 25 -14.87 13.00 12.05
C LEU A 25 -15.08 11.97 13.17
N ASP A 26 -14.91 12.40 14.43
CA ASP A 26 -15.23 11.58 15.61
C ASP A 26 -16.73 11.22 15.66
N GLY A 27 -17.61 12.13 15.25
CA GLY A 27 -19.04 11.86 15.07
C GLY A 27 -19.36 10.81 14.01
N LEU A 28 -18.43 10.55 13.06
CA LEU A 28 -18.52 9.44 12.10
C LEU A 28 -17.95 8.12 12.65
N GLY A 29 -17.41 8.12 13.87
CA GLY A 29 -16.78 6.97 14.52
C GLY A 29 -15.35 6.71 14.01
N TRP A 30 -14.68 7.73 13.44
CA TRP A 30 -13.29 7.60 12.98
C TRP A 30 -12.32 7.88 14.13
N GLN A 31 -11.11 7.33 14.02
CA GLN A 31 -10.03 7.60 14.95
C GLN A 31 -9.22 8.80 14.42
N THR A 32 -9.07 9.84 15.24
CA THR A 32 -8.40 11.07 14.80
C THR A 32 -7.26 11.44 15.75
N ASP A 33 -6.10 11.74 15.18
CA ASP A 33 -4.98 12.38 15.87
C ASP A 33 -4.79 13.80 15.32
N HIS A 34 -4.29 14.72 16.16
CA HIS A 34 -4.09 16.12 15.82
C HIS A 34 -2.64 16.58 16.08
N ALA A 35 -2.10 17.28 15.11
CA ALA A 35 -0.82 17.98 15.19
C ALA A 35 -1.02 19.48 14.89
N GLY A 36 -0.70 20.36 15.84
CA GLY A 36 -0.75 21.81 15.64
C GLY A 36 0.49 22.39 14.94
N THR A 37 1.47 21.57 14.57
CA THR A 37 2.70 21.96 13.90
C THR A 37 3.10 20.92 12.85
N GLY A 38 3.84 21.35 11.83
CA GLY A 38 4.35 20.47 10.78
C GLY A 38 5.32 19.42 11.32
N ALA A 39 6.22 19.82 12.24
CA ALA A 39 7.18 18.90 12.86
C ALA A 39 6.48 17.74 13.59
N LEU A 40 5.44 18.05 14.40
CA LEU A 40 4.65 17.04 15.09
C LEU A 40 3.87 16.15 14.09
N GLY A 41 3.35 16.75 13.01
CA GLY A 41 2.67 16.02 11.94
C GLY A 41 3.56 14.98 11.28
N VAL A 42 4.82 15.33 10.96
CA VAL A 42 5.81 14.38 10.41
C VAL A 42 6.13 13.27 11.42
N GLU A 43 6.35 13.64 12.69
CA GLU A 43 6.65 12.66 13.75
C GLU A 43 5.52 11.63 13.90
N LEU A 44 4.27 12.09 14.02
CA LEU A 44 3.12 11.20 14.16
C LEU A 44 2.92 10.31 12.93
N ALA A 45 3.01 10.88 11.72
CA ALA A 45 2.87 10.12 10.47
C ALA A 45 3.95 9.06 10.28
N THR A 46 5.13 9.25 10.88
CA THR A 46 6.23 8.28 10.80
C THR A 46 6.07 7.14 11.81
N ARG A 47 5.49 7.43 12.98
CA ARG A 47 5.35 6.45 14.07
C ARG A 47 4.08 5.64 14.01
N ASN A 48 3.01 6.20 13.44
CA ASN A 48 1.69 5.59 13.45
C ASN A 48 1.15 5.36 12.01
N PRO A 49 0.42 4.27 11.77
CA PRO A 49 -0.27 4.07 10.51
C PRO A 49 -1.56 4.90 10.46
N TYR A 50 -1.72 5.71 9.42
CA TYR A 50 -2.96 6.44 9.13
C TYR A 50 -3.50 6.05 7.76
N ASP A 51 -4.83 6.09 7.60
CA ASP A 51 -5.50 5.89 6.32
C ASP A 51 -5.42 7.13 5.43
N VAL A 52 -5.45 8.34 6.03
CA VAL A 52 -5.31 9.64 5.34
C VAL A 52 -4.68 10.67 6.28
N VAL A 53 -3.87 11.56 5.72
CA VAL A 53 -3.40 12.77 6.39
C VAL A 53 -4.14 13.97 5.80
N LEU A 54 -4.78 14.77 6.65
CA LEU A 54 -5.31 16.10 6.34
C LEU A 54 -4.22 17.11 6.70
N LEU A 55 -3.78 17.94 5.76
CA LEU A 55 -2.62 18.79 5.96
C LEU A 55 -2.89 20.22 5.51
N ASP A 56 -2.82 21.18 6.45
CA ASP A 56 -2.78 22.60 6.06
C ASP A 56 -1.43 22.97 5.45
N LEU A 57 -1.46 23.86 4.49
CA LEU A 57 -0.24 24.43 3.90
C LEU A 57 0.38 25.53 4.76
N ASN A 58 -0.42 26.27 5.50
CA ASN A 58 0.01 27.41 6.28
C ASN A 58 0.22 27.01 7.74
N LEU A 59 1.33 26.36 8.03
CA LEU A 59 1.71 25.96 9.39
C LEU A 59 2.73 26.97 9.97
N PRO A 60 2.80 27.10 11.31
CA PRO A 60 3.64 28.14 11.95
C PRO A 60 5.13 27.86 11.89
N ASP A 61 5.54 26.60 11.71
CA ASP A 61 6.93 26.12 11.82
C ASP A 61 7.54 25.72 10.48
N ILE A 62 6.83 24.98 9.66
CA ILE A 62 7.32 24.41 8.39
C ILE A 62 6.23 24.57 7.33
N ASP A 63 6.60 24.97 6.11
CA ASP A 63 5.68 25.02 4.97
C ASP A 63 5.07 23.63 4.71
N GLY A 64 3.74 23.56 4.55
CA GLY A 64 3.01 22.30 4.40
C GLY A 64 3.47 21.44 3.22
N LEU A 65 4.02 22.02 2.14
CA LEU A 65 4.61 21.26 1.05
C LEU A 65 5.89 20.53 1.49
N GLN A 66 6.68 21.14 2.40
CA GLN A 66 7.84 20.47 2.98
C GLN A 66 7.41 19.33 3.91
N VAL A 67 6.36 19.55 4.71
CA VAL A 67 5.74 18.51 5.56
C VAL A 67 5.25 17.34 4.69
N CYS A 68 4.55 17.62 3.60
CA CYS A 68 4.08 16.61 2.65
C CYS A 68 5.25 15.74 2.14
N ARG A 69 6.31 16.37 1.64
CA ARG A 69 7.50 15.65 1.16
C ARG A 69 8.15 14.80 2.25
N ALA A 70 8.26 15.35 3.46
CA ALA A 70 8.85 14.63 4.59
C ALA A 70 8.01 13.40 4.97
N ILE A 71 6.67 13.54 5.04
CA ILE A 71 5.76 12.42 5.31
C ILE A 71 5.87 11.35 4.20
N LYS A 72 5.84 11.76 2.92
CA LYS A 72 5.96 10.83 1.79
C LYS A 72 7.28 10.07 1.75
N ALA A 73 8.37 10.68 2.23
CA ALA A 73 9.70 10.06 2.29
C ALA A 73 9.87 9.13 3.50
N ALA A 74 9.26 9.43 4.64
CA ALA A 74 9.56 8.80 5.93
C ALA A 74 8.46 7.85 6.41
N ALA A 75 7.20 8.02 6.00
CA ALA A 75 6.09 7.18 6.47
C ALA A 75 6.24 5.72 5.98
N PRO A 76 5.99 4.73 6.86
CA PRO A 76 6.14 3.30 6.52
C PRO A 76 5.15 2.84 5.44
N SER A 77 4.07 3.57 5.24
CA SER A 77 3.10 3.39 4.16
C SER A 77 3.04 4.67 3.32
N ASN A 78 2.82 4.54 2.01
CA ASN A 78 2.60 5.71 1.15
C ASN A 78 1.21 6.32 1.46
N VAL A 79 1.06 6.89 2.69
CA VAL A 79 -0.20 7.43 3.18
C VAL A 79 -0.71 8.56 2.27
N PRO A 80 -1.99 8.54 1.85
CA PRO A 80 -2.55 9.61 1.03
C PRO A 80 -2.69 10.90 1.85
N ILE A 81 -2.37 12.03 1.20
CA ILE A 81 -2.41 13.36 1.79
C ILE A 81 -3.46 14.20 1.06
N LEU A 82 -4.46 14.68 1.81
CA LEU A 82 -5.42 15.68 1.39
C LEU A 82 -4.97 17.05 1.93
N MET A 83 -4.58 17.94 1.02
CA MET A 83 -4.23 19.31 1.38
C MET A 83 -5.46 20.15 1.66
N LEU A 84 -5.48 20.82 2.81
CA LEU A 84 -6.49 21.83 3.18
C LEU A 84 -5.85 23.20 3.01
N THR A 85 -6.26 24.00 2.02
CA THR A 85 -5.51 25.22 1.68
C THR A 85 -6.43 26.41 1.39
N ALA A 86 -5.98 27.59 1.81
CA ALA A 86 -6.56 28.86 1.34
C ALA A 86 -5.98 29.31 -0.03
N ARG A 87 -4.96 28.63 -0.53
CA ARG A 87 -4.30 28.97 -1.81
C ARG A 87 -5.08 28.39 -2.97
N ASP A 88 -5.66 29.27 -3.78
CA ASP A 88 -6.59 28.91 -4.88
C ASP A 88 -5.90 28.89 -6.26
N SER A 89 -4.63 29.35 -6.33
CA SER A 89 -3.94 29.47 -7.60
C SER A 89 -3.67 28.11 -8.24
N TYR A 90 -3.82 28.02 -9.56
CA TYR A 90 -3.49 26.83 -10.35
C TYR A 90 -2.03 26.41 -10.16
N GLU A 91 -1.14 27.38 -9.97
CA GLU A 91 0.29 27.13 -9.79
C GLU A 91 0.60 26.46 -8.45
N ASP A 92 -0.10 26.85 -7.36
CA ASP A 92 0.06 26.20 -6.05
C ASP A 92 -0.46 24.77 -6.05
N LYS A 93 -1.61 24.52 -6.67
CA LYS A 93 -2.16 23.16 -6.87
C LYS A 93 -1.22 22.30 -7.71
N ALA A 94 -0.67 22.83 -8.81
CA ALA A 94 0.26 22.11 -9.67
C ALA A 94 1.61 21.82 -8.98
N ARG A 95 2.07 22.69 -8.07
CA ARG A 95 3.25 22.42 -7.22
C ARG A 95 2.98 21.28 -6.26
N GLY A 96 1.88 21.33 -5.55
CA GLY A 96 1.59 20.34 -4.53
C GLY A 96 1.36 18.93 -5.09
N PHE A 97 0.75 18.79 -6.27
CA PHE A 97 0.69 17.47 -6.94
C PHE A 97 2.08 16.94 -7.30
N ARG A 98 3.02 17.82 -7.69
CA ARG A 98 4.43 17.44 -7.91
C ARG A 98 5.14 17.05 -6.63
N ASP A 99 4.74 17.65 -5.51
CA ASP A 99 5.32 17.41 -4.17
C ASP A 99 4.67 16.20 -3.45
N GLY A 100 3.75 15.47 -4.12
CA GLY A 100 3.22 14.20 -3.66
C GLY A 100 1.86 14.24 -2.97
N ALA A 101 1.15 15.39 -2.99
CA ALA A 101 -0.25 15.43 -2.53
C ALA A 101 -1.16 14.60 -3.43
N ASP A 102 -2.12 13.92 -2.83
CA ASP A 102 -3.06 13.03 -3.56
C ASP A 102 -4.37 13.73 -3.91
N ASP A 103 -4.75 14.78 -3.19
CA ASP A 103 -5.92 15.62 -3.47
C ASP A 103 -5.82 16.98 -2.73
N TYR A 104 -6.69 17.93 -3.12
CA TYR A 104 -6.75 19.29 -2.59
C TYR A 104 -8.18 19.69 -2.26
N LEU A 105 -8.35 20.44 -1.16
CA LEU A 105 -9.60 21.06 -0.79
C LEU A 105 -9.35 22.49 -0.31
N THR A 106 -10.04 23.45 -0.96
CA THR A 106 -9.88 24.87 -0.65
C THR A 106 -10.73 25.29 0.54
N LYS A 107 -10.15 26.14 1.41
CA LYS A 107 -10.86 26.80 2.51
C LYS A 107 -11.65 28.01 1.94
N PRO A 108 -12.93 28.24 2.35
CA PRO A 108 -13.71 27.43 3.29
C PRO A 108 -14.26 26.15 2.65
N PHE A 109 -14.32 25.04 3.39
CA PHE A 109 -14.77 23.74 2.91
C PHE A 109 -15.98 23.21 3.73
N ASP A 110 -16.76 22.33 3.09
CA ASP A 110 -17.80 21.54 3.77
C ASP A 110 -17.16 20.30 4.41
N LEU A 111 -17.41 20.06 5.69
CA LEU A 111 -16.87 18.89 6.42
C LEU A 111 -17.32 17.56 5.82
N ARG A 112 -18.51 17.52 5.20
CA ARG A 112 -18.97 16.34 4.46
C ARG A 112 -18.10 16.05 3.23
N GLU A 113 -17.61 17.10 2.56
CA GLU A 113 -16.67 16.95 1.43
C GLU A 113 -15.32 16.42 1.91
N VAL A 114 -14.80 16.91 3.06
CA VAL A 114 -13.61 16.35 3.70
C VAL A 114 -13.77 14.84 3.88
N ALA A 115 -14.87 14.40 4.52
CA ALA A 115 -15.12 12.98 4.76
C ALA A 115 -15.23 12.15 3.47
N LEU A 116 -15.93 12.65 2.45
CA LEU A 116 -16.06 11.96 1.16
C LEU A 116 -14.69 11.76 0.48
N ARG A 117 -13.84 12.79 0.51
CA ARG A 117 -12.48 12.73 -0.05
C ARG A 117 -11.59 11.78 0.73
N CYS A 118 -11.63 11.80 2.06
CA CYS A 118 -10.93 10.82 2.90
C CYS A 118 -11.31 9.39 2.55
N VAL A 119 -12.61 9.11 2.43
CA VAL A 119 -13.09 7.77 2.03
C VAL A 119 -12.58 7.39 0.65
N ALA A 120 -12.57 8.31 -0.32
CA ALA A 120 -12.09 8.04 -1.68
C ALA A 120 -10.59 7.77 -1.71
N LEU A 121 -9.81 8.55 -0.94
CA LEU A 121 -8.36 8.40 -0.82
C LEU A 121 -7.97 7.09 -0.11
N ALA A 122 -8.57 6.80 1.05
CA ALA A 122 -8.36 5.56 1.77
C ALA A 122 -8.70 4.34 0.91
N ARG A 123 -9.80 4.41 0.14
CA ARG A 123 -10.17 3.34 -0.78
C ARG A 123 -9.15 3.16 -1.91
N ARG A 124 -8.63 4.25 -2.49
CA ARG A 124 -7.54 4.17 -3.49
C ARG A 124 -6.32 3.50 -2.89
N GLN A 125 -5.92 3.89 -1.68
CA GLN A 125 -4.80 3.29 -0.95
C GLN A 125 -5.01 1.78 -0.76
N GLN A 126 -6.16 1.37 -0.23
CA GLN A 126 -6.49 -0.05 -0.06
C GLN A 126 -6.45 -0.80 -1.40
N LEU A 127 -6.91 -0.20 -2.49
CA LEU A 127 -6.79 -0.77 -3.83
C LEU A 127 -5.33 -0.87 -4.28
N HIS A 128 -4.47 0.10 -3.92
CA HIS A 128 -3.03 0.06 -4.21
C HIS A 128 -2.31 -0.97 -3.33
N VAL A 129 -2.61 -1.06 -2.05
CA VAL A 129 -2.07 -2.10 -1.15
C VAL A 129 -2.52 -3.50 -1.60
N HIS A 130 -3.77 -3.66 -2.07
CA HIS A 130 -4.20 -4.92 -2.70
C HIS A 130 -3.59 -5.16 -4.10
N GLN A 131 -2.96 -4.14 -4.70
CA GLN A 131 -2.28 -4.26 -5.99
C GLN A 131 -0.82 -4.64 -5.85
N GLU A 132 -0.22 -4.43 -4.68
CA GLU A 132 1.16 -4.81 -4.37
C GLU A 132 1.18 -5.72 -3.14
N MET A 133 1.68 -6.93 -3.31
CA MET A 133 1.92 -7.89 -2.25
C MET A 133 3.41 -8.04 -2.06
N ARG A 134 3.91 -7.84 -0.83
CA ARG A 134 5.30 -8.08 -0.45
C ARG A 134 5.40 -9.29 0.46
N VAL A 135 6.22 -10.27 0.07
CA VAL A 135 6.44 -11.49 0.83
C VAL A 135 7.93 -11.84 0.77
N GLY A 136 8.66 -11.56 1.84
CA GLY A 136 10.11 -11.68 1.87
C GLY A 136 10.77 -10.86 0.75
N PRO A 137 11.59 -11.47 -0.11
CA PRO A 137 12.25 -10.77 -1.21
C PRO A 137 11.35 -10.49 -2.42
N PHE A 138 10.07 -10.91 -2.40
CA PHE A 138 9.15 -10.75 -3.52
C PHE A 138 8.27 -9.53 -3.36
N THR A 139 8.12 -8.77 -4.45
CA THR A 139 7.12 -7.72 -4.62
C THR A 139 6.25 -8.07 -5.83
N LEU A 140 4.95 -8.28 -5.61
CA LEU A 140 3.99 -8.67 -6.63
C LEU A 140 3.00 -7.54 -6.91
N GLN A 141 3.04 -6.97 -8.09
CA GLN A 141 2.09 -5.97 -8.58
C GLN A 141 0.90 -6.70 -9.23
N THR A 142 -0.11 -7.05 -8.43
CA THR A 142 -1.18 -7.97 -8.83
C THR A 142 -2.03 -7.44 -9.98
N ARG A 143 -2.27 -6.12 -10.06
CA ARG A 143 -3.01 -5.52 -11.17
C ARG A 143 -2.21 -5.48 -12.46
N ALA A 144 -0.92 -5.23 -12.38
CA ALA A 144 -0.03 -5.19 -13.54
C ALA A 144 0.44 -6.57 -13.99
N GLY A 145 0.21 -7.62 -13.17
CA GLY A 145 0.72 -8.97 -13.43
C GLY A 145 2.25 -9.03 -13.44
N ARG A 146 2.91 -8.14 -12.69
CA ARG A 146 4.38 -8.03 -12.64
C ARG A 146 4.90 -8.50 -11.28
N ALA A 147 6.08 -9.09 -11.30
CA ALA A 147 6.79 -9.51 -10.10
C ALA A 147 8.20 -8.93 -10.09
N LEU A 148 8.69 -8.63 -8.89
CA LEU A 148 10.09 -8.28 -8.64
C LEU A 148 10.64 -9.24 -7.58
N TYR A 149 11.93 -9.50 -7.65
CA TYR A 149 12.69 -10.21 -6.64
C TYR A 149 13.85 -9.30 -6.18
N ARG A 150 13.88 -8.87 -4.91
CA ARG A 150 14.84 -7.88 -4.38
C ARG A 150 14.94 -6.65 -5.31
N ASP A 151 13.78 -6.09 -5.67
CA ASP A 151 13.62 -4.94 -6.56
C ASP A 151 14.04 -5.15 -8.03
N ALA A 152 14.64 -6.30 -8.40
CA ALA A 152 14.93 -6.66 -9.77
C ALA A 152 13.69 -7.23 -10.48
N PRO A 153 13.38 -6.81 -11.71
CA PRO A 153 12.25 -7.36 -12.47
C PRO A 153 12.38 -8.88 -12.63
N LEU A 154 11.32 -9.62 -12.28
CA LEU A 154 11.20 -11.06 -12.49
C LEU A 154 10.23 -11.30 -13.66
N PRO A 155 10.74 -11.54 -14.88
CA PRO A 155 9.90 -11.70 -16.06
C PRO A 155 9.19 -13.06 -16.01
N LEU A 156 7.87 -13.03 -15.89
CA LEU A 156 7.02 -14.22 -15.80
C LEU A 156 5.94 -14.21 -16.87
N THR A 157 5.56 -15.41 -17.32
CA THR A 157 4.29 -15.58 -18.04
C THR A 157 3.11 -15.35 -17.09
N GLN A 158 1.92 -15.11 -17.64
CA GLN A 158 0.71 -14.93 -16.82
C GLN A 158 0.46 -16.12 -15.87
N THR A 159 0.68 -17.35 -16.33
CA THR A 159 0.56 -18.56 -15.50
C THR A 159 1.66 -18.61 -14.44
N GLY A 160 2.91 -18.30 -14.80
CA GLY A 160 4.02 -18.22 -13.85
C GLY A 160 3.78 -17.19 -12.75
N PHE A 161 3.22 -16.02 -13.10
CA PHE A 161 2.83 -14.99 -12.12
C PHE A 161 1.72 -15.50 -11.18
N LYS A 162 0.67 -16.16 -11.70
CA LYS A 162 -0.39 -16.74 -10.88
C LYS A 162 0.14 -17.80 -9.91
N ILE A 163 1.06 -18.65 -10.34
CA ILE A 163 1.72 -19.62 -9.47
C ILE A 163 2.46 -18.92 -8.35
N LEU A 164 3.31 -17.95 -8.68
CA LEU A 164 4.08 -17.20 -7.67
C LEU A 164 3.14 -16.49 -6.69
N LEU A 165 2.06 -15.87 -7.16
CA LEU A 165 1.07 -15.21 -6.31
C LEU A 165 0.42 -16.18 -5.31
N LEU A 166 0.04 -17.38 -5.74
CA LEU A 166 -0.51 -18.40 -4.86
C LEU A 166 0.50 -18.86 -3.81
N LEU A 167 1.75 -19.09 -4.22
CA LEU A 167 2.82 -19.48 -3.31
C LEU A 167 3.15 -18.39 -2.30
N CYS A 168 3.12 -17.11 -2.69
CA CYS A 168 3.30 -15.98 -1.79
C CYS A 168 2.16 -15.85 -0.78
N ARG A 169 0.92 -16.07 -1.19
CA ARG A 169 -0.25 -16.00 -0.29
C ARG A 169 -0.22 -17.07 0.80
N GLU A 170 0.26 -18.24 0.47
CA GLU A 170 0.31 -19.39 1.39
C GLU A 170 1.63 -19.47 2.17
N HIS A 171 2.60 -18.60 1.86
CA HIS A 171 3.88 -18.61 2.58
C HIS A 171 3.66 -18.42 4.09
N PRO A 172 4.34 -19.20 4.96
CA PRO A 172 5.43 -20.17 4.69
C PRO A 172 4.94 -21.59 4.32
N HIS A 173 3.65 -21.82 4.19
CA HIS A 173 3.07 -23.13 3.95
C HIS A 173 3.23 -23.60 2.49
N ALA A 174 3.18 -24.92 2.29
CA ALA A 174 3.21 -25.49 0.95
C ALA A 174 1.83 -25.47 0.30
N VAL A 175 1.81 -25.16 -1.00
CA VAL A 175 0.61 -25.28 -1.84
C VAL A 175 0.60 -26.63 -2.53
N SER A 176 -0.47 -27.39 -2.39
CA SER A 176 -0.57 -28.70 -3.00
C SER A 176 -0.65 -28.61 -4.53
N ARG A 177 -0.20 -29.67 -5.22
CA ARG A 177 -0.31 -29.76 -6.67
C ARG A 177 -1.76 -29.62 -7.14
N SER A 178 -2.71 -30.27 -6.45
CA SER A 178 -4.14 -30.20 -6.77
C SER A 178 -4.70 -28.79 -6.59
N ALA A 179 -4.31 -28.07 -5.53
CA ALA A 179 -4.72 -26.68 -5.29
C ALA A 179 -4.21 -25.75 -6.41
N LEU A 180 -2.95 -25.91 -6.86
CA LEU A 180 -2.42 -25.15 -7.99
C LEU A 180 -3.18 -25.45 -9.29
N LEU A 181 -3.41 -26.71 -9.60
CA LEU A 181 -4.16 -27.11 -10.80
C LEU A 181 -5.58 -26.52 -10.79
N GLN A 182 -6.27 -26.64 -9.66
CA GLN A 182 -7.63 -26.10 -9.48
C GLN A 182 -7.66 -24.58 -9.64
N ALA A 183 -6.71 -23.87 -9.04
CA ALA A 183 -6.65 -22.40 -9.08
C ALA A 183 -6.26 -21.84 -10.45
N LEU A 184 -5.47 -22.60 -11.23
CA LEU A 184 -4.99 -22.16 -12.55
C LEU A 184 -5.95 -22.50 -13.68
N TRP A 185 -6.57 -23.68 -13.62
CA TRP A 185 -7.37 -24.25 -14.73
C TRP A 185 -8.76 -24.73 -14.34
N GLY A 186 -9.13 -24.64 -13.05
CA GLY A 186 -10.46 -25.06 -12.58
C GLY A 186 -10.70 -26.55 -12.80
N SER A 187 -11.88 -26.87 -13.35
CA SER A 187 -12.31 -28.25 -13.60
C SER A 187 -11.72 -28.90 -14.87
N GLN A 188 -10.96 -28.14 -15.66
CA GLN A 188 -10.34 -28.62 -16.90
C GLN A 188 -8.82 -28.42 -16.88
N PRO A 189 -8.07 -29.13 -16.04
CA PRO A 189 -6.63 -29.05 -16.04
C PRO A 189 -6.05 -29.60 -17.34
N PRO A 190 -5.03 -28.96 -17.94
CA PRO A 190 -4.30 -29.52 -19.05
C PRO A 190 -3.52 -30.77 -18.62
N ASP A 191 -2.90 -31.48 -19.57
CA ASP A 191 -2.10 -32.67 -19.31
C ASP A 191 -1.12 -32.49 -18.15
N SER A 192 -0.78 -33.58 -17.48
CA SER A 192 -0.08 -33.62 -16.19
C SER A 192 1.26 -32.86 -16.14
N ASP A 193 1.85 -32.54 -17.28
CA ASP A 193 3.19 -31.93 -17.38
C ASP A 193 3.17 -30.40 -17.53
N ALA A 194 2.01 -29.80 -17.79
CA ALA A 194 1.89 -28.33 -17.94
C ALA A 194 2.34 -27.57 -16.67
N LEU A 195 1.88 -28.02 -15.48
CA LEU A 195 2.30 -27.40 -14.22
C LEU A 195 3.81 -27.54 -14.00
N LYS A 196 4.40 -28.71 -14.29
CA LYS A 196 5.85 -28.93 -14.15
C LYS A 196 6.65 -27.98 -15.03
N SER A 197 6.19 -27.76 -16.28
CA SER A 197 6.82 -26.85 -17.22
C SER A 197 6.80 -25.40 -16.71
N HIS A 198 5.70 -24.94 -16.15
CA HIS A 198 5.60 -23.61 -15.57
C HIS A 198 6.44 -23.43 -14.29
N ILE A 199 6.47 -24.45 -13.43
CA ILE A 199 7.35 -24.48 -12.23
C ILE A 199 8.83 -24.45 -12.66
N TYR A 200 9.21 -25.21 -13.67
CA TYR A 200 10.56 -25.20 -14.20
C TYR A 200 10.94 -23.82 -14.75
N ALA A 201 10.07 -23.21 -15.56
CA ALA A 201 10.30 -21.87 -16.09
C ALA A 201 10.45 -20.83 -14.99
N LEU A 202 9.59 -20.87 -13.94
CA LEU A 202 9.67 -19.98 -12.79
C LEU A 202 11.01 -20.16 -12.03
N ARG A 203 11.46 -21.40 -11.79
CA ARG A 203 12.76 -21.67 -11.18
C ARG A 203 13.91 -21.08 -11.99
N LYS A 204 13.89 -21.29 -13.30
CA LYS A 204 14.93 -20.76 -14.18
C LYS A 204 15.04 -19.24 -14.11
N GLN A 205 13.90 -18.54 -14.05
CA GLN A 205 13.89 -17.08 -13.89
C GLN A 205 14.45 -16.65 -12.51
N LEU A 206 14.12 -17.38 -11.45
CA LEU A 206 14.65 -17.13 -10.11
C LEU A 206 16.16 -17.40 -10.05
N GLU A 207 16.65 -18.46 -10.67
CA GLU A 207 18.09 -18.78 -10.77
C GLU A 207 18.88 -17.66 -11.45
N LEU A 208 18.34 -17.05 -12.51
CA LEU A 208 18.97 -15.92 -13.20
C LEU A 208 19.13 -14.68 -12.30
N LEU A 209 18.28 -14.55 -11.28
CA LEU A 209 18.33 -13.48 -10.28
C LEU A 209 19.09 -13.88 -8.99
N GLY A 210 19.83 -14.99 -9.03
CA GLY A 210 20.59 -15.50 -7.86
C GLY A 210 19.71 -16.10 -6.76
N ALA A 211 18.45 -16.45 -7.07
CA ALA A 211 17.47 -17.01 -6.15
C ALA A 211 17.32 -18.54 -6.29
N ALA A 212 18.41 -19.23 -6.59
CA ALA A 212 18.43 -20.69 -6.63
C ALA A 212 17.96 -21.28 -5.28
N GLY A 213 17.03 -22.26 -5.34
CA GLY A 213 16.52 -22.92 -4.13
C GLY A 213 15.35 -22.21 -3.44
N VAL A 214 14.97 -20.99 -3.85
CA VAL A 214 13.82 -20.28 -3.27
C VAL A 214 12.50 -20.99 -3.54
N LEU A 215 12.34 -21.63 -4.68
CA LEU A 215 11.15 -22.43 -5.01
C LEU A 215 11.43 -23.92 -4.78
N VAL A 216 10.92 -24.45 -3.67
CA VAL A 216 11.17 -25.82 -3.22
C VAL A 216 10.01 -26.74 -3.58
N THR A 217 10.32 -27.96 -4.03
CA THR A 217 9.36 -29.06 -4.12
C THR A 217 9.33 -29.83 -2.80
N ILE A 218 8.14 -29.98 -2.23
CA ILE A 218 7.92 -30.85 -1.08
C ILE A 218 7.34 -32.18 -1.62
N PRO A 219 8.08 -33.28 -1.51
CA PRO A 219 7.62 -34.58 -2.01
C PRO A 219 6.21 -34.92 -1.52
N GLN A 220 5.37 -35.42 -2.39
CA GLN A 220 3.98 -35.81 -2.15
C GLN A 220 3.02 -34.68 -1.69
N LEU A 221 3.53 -33.50 -1.34
CA LEU A 221 2.72 -32.37 -0.89
C LEU A 221 2.52 -31.31 -1.98
N GLY A 222 3.62 -30.79 -2.55
CA GLY A 222 3.51 -29.74 -3.57
C GLY A 222 4.73 -28.82 -3.62
N TYR A 223 4.49 -27.50 -3.58
CA TYR A 223 5.53 -26.47 -3.73
C TYR A 223 5.40 -25.41 -2.66
N ARG A 224 6.52 -24.86 -2.23
CA ARG A 224 6.57 -23.70 -1.32
C ARG A 224 7.70 -22.76 -1.67
N LEU A 225 7.61 -21.54 -1.19
CA LEU A 225 8.74 -20.63 -1.16
C LEU A 225 9.55 -20.84 0.13
N ALA A 226 10.88 -20.89 -0.01
CA ALA A 226 11.82 -20.98 1.10
C ALA A 226 12.85 -19.86 0.94
N PHE A 227 12.77 -18.88 1.81
CA PHE A 227 13.76 -17.82 1.97
C PHE A 227 13.82 -17.48 3.46
N ASP A 228 15.00 -17.11 3.93
CA ASP A 228 15.15 -16.63 5.29
C ASP A 228 14.35 -15.33 5.40
N GLY A 229 13.22 -15.39 6.09
CA GLY A 229 12.52 -14.21 6.51
C GLY A 229 13.46 -13.45 7.44
N ALA A 230 13.65 -12.16 7.21
CA ALA A 230 14.16 -11.30 8.26
C ALA A 230 13.31 -11.59 9.50
N ALA A 231 13.91 -12.22 10.50
CA ALA A 231 13.33 -12.33 11.82
C ALA A 231 13.01 -10.89 12.22
N GLY A 232 11.73 -10.57 12.34
CA GLY A 232 11.32 -9.36 12.98
C GLY A 232 11.92 -9.40 14.37
N ASP A 233 12.84 -8.49 14.65
CA ASP A 233 13.27 -8.18 15.98
C ASP A 233 12.04 -7.87 16.82
N GLY A 234 11.96 -8.56 17.98
CA GLY A 234 10.89 -8.50 18.96
C GLY A 234 10.75 -7.15 19.66
#